data_43349798b94c537db3f5b2691e99df50
#
_entry.id   43349798b94c537db3f5b2691e99df50
#
_cell.length_a   1.000
_cell.length_b   1.000
_cell.length_c   1.000
_cell.angle_alpha   90.00
_cell.angle_beta   90.00
_cell.angle_gamma   90.00
#
_symmetry.space_group_name_H-M   'P 1'
#
loop_
_entity.id
_entity.type
_entity.pdbx_description
1 polymer ?
#
loop_
_entity_poly.entity_id
_entity_poly.type
_entity_poly.pdbx_seq_one_letter_code
_entity_poly.pdbx_strand_id
1 'polypeptide(L)'
;MERLRLIFSESLRSLGANLSTTLAAAVTVLIGMFLLGLFIAVWSWAHSYDKQLKNQLVVRVYYCTKDTCPATGEATKQQENAVAARLANDPRIKRVEPVSKERALEIMRQKQPEAVKVLPTNPFPDALKIYPTRGELTPTIGQELRAAGFAGVPPGEDGVTWGGELTKRVLHVTRVLEGFFVAAAVLLIVASTLLIANTIRLSIFARRREIEVMKLVGATNWFVRGPFMLEGLLCGLAGAVGAIFLLILGKEVILPTLLNGPLHSNSDVKSLAFELNALALIGVGLLLGAAGSGVTIRRFLQV
;
A
#
# COMPACT_ATOMS: atom_id res chain seq x y z
N MET A 1 10.19 14.20 40.23
CA MET A 1 10.25 12.76 39.90
C MET A 1 9.29 11.94 40.73
N GLU A 2 9.08 12.22 42.00
CA GLU A 2 8.13 11.47 42.83
C GLU A 2 6.68 11.52 42.38
N ARG A 3 6.19 12.67 41.91
CA ARG A 3 4.81 12.80 41.40
C ARG A 3 4.49 11.91 40.18
N LEU A 4 5.43 11.75 39.26
CA LEU A 4 5.29 10.85 38.11
C LEU A 4 5.29 9.38 38.54
N ARG A 5 6.11 9.03 39.54
CA ARG A 5 6.19 7.67 40.07
C ARG A 5 4.89 7.29 40.80
N LEU A 6 4.30 8.24 41.53
CA LEU A 6 2.99 8.07 42.20
C LEU A 6 1.87 7.86 41.18
N ILE A 7 1.78 8.71 40.15
CA ILE A 7 0.76 8.61 39.11
C ILE A 7 0.89 7.28 38.37
N PHE A 8 2.12 6.83 38.05
CA PHE A 8 2.38 5.57 37.35
C PHE A 8 2.02 4.34 38.21
N SER A 9 2.39 4.35 39.53
CA SER A 9 2.05 3.26 40.43
C SER A 9 0.54 3.18 40.70
N GLU A 10 -0.14 4.31 40.78
CA GLU A 10 -1.57 4.40 40.98
C GLU A 10 -2.35 3.95 39.72
N SER A 11 -1.87 4.28 38.51
CA SER A 11 -2.41 3.78 37.26
C SER A 11 -2.27 2.26 37.14
N LEU A 12 -1.11 1.68 37.49
CA LEU A 12 -0.91 0.23 37.49
C LEU A 12 -1.79 -0.49 38.51
N ARG A 13 -1.95 0.08 39.70
CA ARG A 13 -2.82 -0.48 40.74
C ARG A 13 -4.29 -0.41 40.34
N SER A 14 -4.67 0.63 39.63
CA SER A 14 -5.96 0.87 39.02
C SER A 14 -6.32 -0.16 37.96
N LEU A 15 -5.38 -0.46 37.09
CA LEU A 15 -5.50 -1.50 36.05
C LEU A 15 -5.72 -2.89 36.70
N GLY A 16 -5.07 -3.16 37.84
CA GLY A 16 -5.22 -4.40 38.61
C GLY A 16 -6.56 -4.54 39.32
N ALA A 17 -7.19 -3.43 39.78
CA ALA A 17 -8.44 -3.45 40.51
C ALA A 17 -9.68 -3.79 39.64
N ASN A 18 -9.61 -3.53 38.31
CA ASN A 18 -10.68 -3.81 37.35
C ASN A 18 -10.16 -4.63 36.15
N LEU A 19 -9.49 -5.75 36.44
CA LEU A 19 -8.78 -6.54 35.45
C LEU A 19 -9.67 -6.98 34.29
N SER A 20 -10.94 -7.32 34.53
CA SER A 20 -11.85 -7.80 33.47
C SER A 20 -12.20 -6.72 32.46
N THR A 21 -12.49 -5.51 32.88
CA THR A 21 -12.85 -4.39 31.97
C THR A 21 -11.63 -3.87 31.22
N THR A 22 -10.48 -3.82 31.91
CA THR A 22 -9.22 -3.38 31.30
C THR A 22 -8.71 -4.41 30.28
N LEU A 23 -8.81 -5.70 30.60
CA LEU A 23 -8.43 -6.78 29.67
C LEU A 23 -9.34 -6.76 28.43
N ALA A 24 -10.65 -6.63 28.61
CA ALA A 24 -11.58 -6.53 27.49
C ALA A 24 -11.25 -5.33 26.58
N ALA A 25 -10.93 -4.18 27.18
CA ALA A 25 -10.49 -3.01 26.43
C ALA A 25 -9.18 -3.22 25.68
N ALA A 26 -8.17 -3.77 26.37
CA ALA A 26 -6.88 -4.04 25.77
C ALA A 26 -7.00 -5.04 24.59
N VAL A 27 -7.83 -6.08 24.73
CA VAL A 27 -8.08 -7.06 23.67
C VAL A 27 -8.80 -6.41 22.47
N THR A 28 -9.80 -5.57 22.70
CA THR A 28 -10.50 -4.88 21.61
C THR A 28 -9.59 -3.90 20.85
N VAL A 29 -8.75 -3.17 21.59
CA VAL A 29 -7.74 -2.29 20.98
C VAL A 29 -6.69 -3.11 20.21
N LEU A 30 -6.25 -4.23 20.78
CA LEU A 30 -5.31 -5.16 20.11
C LEU A 30 -5.87 -5.65 18.79
N ILE A 31 -7.14 -6.09 18.76
CA ILE A 31 -7.79 -6.54 17.52
C ILE A 31 -7.85 -5.39 16.49
N GLY A 32 -8.26 -4.21 16.90
CA GLY A 32 -8.31 -3.03 16.03
C GLY A 32 -6.93 -2.67 15.47
N MET A 33 -5.89 -2.67 16.32
CA MET A 33 -4.51 -2.38 15.91
C MET A 33 -3.91 -3.49 15.05
N PHE A 34 -4.23 -4.75 15.34
CA PHE A 34 -3.83 -5.89 14.51
C PHE A 34 -4.41 -5.80 13.10
N LEU A 35 -5.72 -5.55 12.99
CA LEU A 35 -6.37 -5.34 11.71
C LEU A 35 -5.78 -4.15 10.96
N LEU A 36 -5.55 -3.03 11.64
CA LEU A 36 -4.91 -1.87 11.05
C LEU A 36 -3.51 -2.22 10.51
N GLY A 37 -2.69 -2.91 11.29
CA GLY A 37 -1.36 -3.34 10.89
C GLY A 37 -1.37 -4.31 9.71
N LEU A 38 -2.32 -5.23 9.70
CA LEU A 38 -2.54 -6.15 8.58
C LEU A 38 -2.96 -5.37 7.32
N PHE A 39 -3.85 -4.39 7.44
CA PHE A 39 -4.24 -3.52 6.33
C PHE A 39 -3.05 -2.73 5.78
N ILE A 40 -2.22 -2.13 6.64
CA ILE A 40 -1.02 -1.41 6.22
C ILE A 40 -0.06 -2.35 5.48
N ALA A 41 0.14 -3.57 5.99
CA ALA A 41 1.00 -4.58 5.35
C ALA A 41 0.48 -5.00 3.98
N VAL A 42 -0.82 -5.32 3.86
CA VAL A 42 -1.46 -5.73 2.60
C VAL A 42 -1.48 -4.56 1.61
N TRP A 43 -1.82 -3.35 2.06
CA TRP A 43 -1.78 -2.15 1.22
C TRP A 43 -0.37 -1.88 0.68
N SER A 44 0.64 -1.96 1.54
CA SER A 44 2.04 -1.77 1.14
C SER A 44 2.49 -2.82 0.11
N TRP A 45 2.10 -4.08 0.32
CA TRP A 45 2.36 -5.15 -0.63
C TRP A 45 1.64 -4.90 -1.97
N ALA A 46 0.36 -4.57 -1.94
CA ALA A 46 -0.43 -4.27 -3.13
C ALA A 46 0.13 -3.06 -3.91
N HIS A 47 0.54 -2.00 -3.19
CA HIS A 47 1.16 -0.83 -3.80
C HIS A 47 2.52 -1.14 -4.46
N SER A 48 3.33 -1.97 -3.81
CA SER A 48 4.62 -2.43 -4.38
C SER A 48 4.42 -3.31 -5.60
N TYR A 49 3.43 -4.19 -5.57
CA TYR A 49 3.04 -5.03 -6.70
C TYR A 49 2.52 -4.20 -7.88
N ASP A 50 1.67 -3.22 -7.61
CA ASP A 50 1.17 -2.26 -8.61
C ASP A 50 2.33 -1.48 -9.27
N LYS A 51 3.28 -0.98 -8.46
CA LYS A 51 4.46 -0.29 -8.97
C LYS A 51 5.32 -1.20 -9.85
N GLN A 52 5.45 -2.47 -9.51
CA GLN A 52 6.15 -3.45 -10.33
C GLN A 52 5.41 -3.71 -11.64
N LEU A 53 4.09 -3.88 -11.60
CA LEU A 53 3.26 -4.02 -12.80
C LEU A 53 3.34 -2.78 -13.70
N LYS A 54 3.21 -1.59 -13.12
CA LYS A 54 3.34 -0.31 -13.86
C LYS A 54 4.71 -0.16 -14.53
N ASN A 55 5.78 -0.65 -13.89
CA ASN A 55 7.12 -0.65 -14.48
C ASN A 55 7.28 -1.64 -15.64
N GLN A 56 6.39 -2.63 -15.76
CA GLN A 56 6.34 -3.57 -16.88
C GLN A 56 5.48 -3.05 -18.05
N LEU A 57 4.72 -1.96 -17.83
CA LEU A 57 3.94 -1.34 -18.87
C LEU A 57 4.88 -0.65 -19.86
N VAL A 58 4.88 -1.14 -21.09
CA VAL A 58 5.70 -0.64 -22.18
C VAL A 58 4.83 -0.20 -23.35
N VAL A 59 5.22 0.85 -24.02
CA VAL A 59 4.71 1.18 -25.35
C VAL A 59 5.57 0.45 -26.35
N ARG A 60 4.96 -0.26 -27.30
CA ARG A 60 5.63 -0.94 -28.40
C ARG A 60 5.31 -0.22 -29.68
N VAL A 61 6.34 0.14 -30.40
CA VAL A 61 6.25 0.67 -31.75
C VAL A 61 6.74 -0.42 -32.68
N TYR A 62 5.87 -0.87 -33.58
CA TYR A 62 6.20 -1.85 -34.62
C TYR A 62 6.55 -1.13 -35.90
N TYR A 63 7.57 -1.60 -36.59
CA TYR A 63 7.98 -1.02 -37.84
C TYR A 63 7.27 -1.70 -39.01
N CYS A 64 7.17 -0.98 -40.13
CA CYS A 64 6.57 -1.45 -41.37
C CYS A 64 7.27 -2.70 -41.90
N THR A 65 6.47 -3.71 -42.22
CA THR A 65 6.88 -4.86 -43.06
C THR A 65 6.25 -4.71 -44.44
N LYS A 66 6.63 -5.58 -45.39
CA LYS A 66 6.01 -5.61 -46.73
C LYS A 66 4.49 -5.84 -46.67
N ASP A 67 4.05 -6.59 -45.67
CA ASP A 67 2.62 -6.95 -45.48
C ASP A 67 1.82 -5.84 -44.84
N THR A 68 2.40 -5.14 -43.81
CA THR A 68 1.72 -4.09 -43.07
C THR A 68 1.72 -2.72 -43.75
N CYS A 69 2.71 -2.47 -44.61
CA CYS A 69 2.85 -1.21 -45.36
C CYS A 69 3.13 -1.46 -46.84
N PRO A 70 2.19 -1.99 -47.63
CA PRO A 70 2.42 -2.35 -49.03
C PRO A 70 2.81 -1.15 -49.91
N ALA A 71 2.39 0.09 -49.51
CA ALA A 71 2.70 1.30 -50.29
C ALA A 71 4.10 1.85 -50.03
N THR A 72 4.64 1.72 -48.80
CA THR A 72 5.94 2.29 -48.39
C THR A 72 7.03 1.25 -48.22
N GLY A 73 6.67 -0.03 -48.18
CA GLY A 73 7.59 -1.14 -48.01
C GLY A 73 8.13 -1.31 -46.60
N GLU A 74 9.18 -2.09 -46.43
CA GLU A 74 9.83 -2.38 -45.15
C GLU A 74 10.56 -1.13 -44.62
N ALA A 75 10.47 -0.89 -43.31
CA ALA A 75 11.17 0.23 -42.70
C ALA A 75 12.68 0.11 -42.83
N THR A 76 13.34 1.23 -43.13
CA THR A 76 14.80 1.26 -43.24
C THR A 76 15.45 1.43 -41.88
N LYS A 77 16.66 0.92 -41.66
CA LYS A 77 17.40 1.11 -40.40
C LYS A 77 17.63 2.59 -40.06
N GLN A 78 17.70 3.45 -41.07
CA GLN A 78 17.79 4.90 -40.85
C GLN A 78 16.50 5.47 -40.21
N GLN A 79 15.32 5.03 -40.66
CA GLN A 79 14.04 5.41 -40.09
C GLN A 79 13.88 4.88 -38.68
N GLU A 80 14.24 3.63 -38.42
CA GLU A 80 14.23 3.03 -37.07
C GLU A 80 15.10 3.82 -36.09
N ASN A 81 16.33 4.14 -36.51
CA ASN A 81 17.27 4.91 -35.67
C ASN A 81 16.79 6.34 -35.44
N ALA A 82 16.15 6.98 -36.41
CA ALA A 82 15.58 8.32 -36.25
C ALA A 82 14.44 8.34 -35.25
N VAL A 83 13.54 7.34 -35.27
CA VAL A 83 12.46 7.17 -34.30
C VAL A 83 13.04 6.91 -32.91
N ALA A 84 14.00 6.01 -32.79
CA ALA A 84 14.63 5.68 -31.51
C ALA A 84 15.34 6.90 -30.88
N ALA A 85 16.12 7.65 -31.69
CA ALA A 85 16.81 8.85 -31.23
C ALA A 85 15.85 9.97 -30.77
N ARG A 86 14.76 10.18 -31.51
CA ARG A 86 13.73 11.15 -31.13
C ARG A 86 13.09 10.80 -29.80
N LEU A 87 12.77 9.52 -29.58
CA LEU A 87 12.12 9.05 -28.35
C LEU A 87 13.08 8.97 -27.16
N ALA A 88 14.36 8.70 -27.38
CA ALA A 88 15.37 8.70 -26.32
C ALA A 88 15.59 10.09 -25.69
N ASN A 89 15.25 11.17 -26.41
CA ASN A 89 15.37 12.55 -25.92
C ASN A 89 14.13 13.03 -25.14
N ASP A 90 13.05 12.25 -25.05
CA ASP A 90 11.86 12.63 -24.28
C ASP A 90 12.09 12.37 -22.78
N PRO A 91 12.00 13.40 -21.90
CA PRO A 91 12.24 13.24 -20.45
C PRO A 91 11.23 12.32 -19.76
N ARG A 92 10.09 12.02 -20.38
CA ARG A 92 9.07 11.09 -19.90
C ARG A 92 9.44 9.63 -20.16
N ILE A 93 10.46 9.38 -21.00
CA ILE A 93 10.91 8.05 -21.38
C ILE A 93 12.19 7.74 -20.62
N LYS A 94 12.17 6.62 -19.89
CA LYS A 94 13.30 6.15 -19.09
C LYS A 94 14.32 5.42 -19.96
N ARG A 95 13.85 4.61 -20.89
CA ARG A 95 14.67 3.75 -21.74
C ARG A 95 13.92 3.36 -23.02
N VAL A 96 14.67 3.27 -24.08
CA VAL A 96 14.22 2.78 -25.38
C VAL A 96 15.06 1.55 -25.72
N GLU A 97 14.41 0.44 -26.08
CA GLU A 97 15.07 -0.84 -26.37
C GLU A 97 14.62 -1.35 -27.74
N PRO A 98 15.52 -1.41 -28.73
CA PRO A 98 15.21 -2.02 -30.03
C PRO A 98 15.10 -3.54 -29.87
N VAL A 99 14.10 -4.12 -30.49
CA VAL A 99 13.86 -5.56 -30.53
C VAL A 99 13.82 -6.00 -32.01
N SER A 100 14.83 -6.73 -32.44
CA SER A 100 14.84 -7.27 -33.81
C SER A 100 13.81 -8.37 -33.97
N LYS A 101 13.40 -8.61 -35.22
CA LYS A 101 12.47 -9.68 -35.58
C LYS A 101 12.96 -11.08 -35.14
N GLU A 102 14.27 -11.31 -35.14
CA GLU A 102 14.87 -12.56 -34.65
C GLU A 102 14.71 -12.69 -33.13
N ARG A 103 14.98 -11.59 -32.43
CA ARG A 103 14.81 -11.55 -30.97
C ARG A 103 13.34 -11.69 -30.53
N ALA A 104 12.42 -11.11 -31.29
CA ALA A 104 10.98 -11.27 -31.09
C ALA A 104 10.55 -12.73 -31.24
N LEU A 105 11.04 -13.42 -32.27
CA LEU A 105 10.80 -14.85 -32.50
C LEU A 105 11.37 -15.71 -31.37
N GLU A 106 12.58 -15.42 -30.91
CA GLU A 106 13.20 -16.14 -29.79
C GLU A 106 12.39 -16.00 -28.49
N ILE A 107 11.94 -14.77 -28.14
CA ILE A 107 11.08 -14.52 -27.00
C ILE A 107 9.77 -15.31 -27.10
N MET A 108 9.18 -15.35 -28.30
CA MET A 108 7.95 -16.10 -28.53
C MET A 108 8.15 -17.61 -28.41
N ARG A 109 9.29 -18.12 -28.91
CA ARG A 109 9.68 -19.53 -28.77
C ARG A 109 9.81 -19.96 -27.30
N GLN A 110 10.32 -19.08 -26.43
CA GLN A 110 10.43 -19.36 -25.00
C GLN A 110 9.06 -19.33 -24.29
N LYS A 111 8.15 -18.45 -24.73
CA LYS A 111 6.83 -18.29 -24.09
C LYS A 111 5.79 -19.28 -24.60
N GLN A 112 5.79 -19.55 -25.89
CA GLN A 112 4.80 -20.39 -26.58
C GLN A 112 5.50 -21.26 -27.64
N PRO A 113 6.24 -22.29 -27.23
CA PRO A 113 7.03 -23.09 -28.16
C PRO A 113 6.19 -23.78 -29.22
N GLU A 114 4.98 -24.22 -28.90
CA GLU A 114 4.09 -24.90 -29.84
C GLU A 114 3.56 -23.96 -30.93
N ALA A 115 3.26 -22.70 -30.58
CA ALA A 115 2.77 -21.72 -31.53
C ALA A 115 3.84 -21.38 -32.61
N VAL A 116 5.11 -21.38 -32.23
CA VAL A 116 6.22 -21.06 -33.15
C VAL A 116 6.56 -22.21 -34.09
N LYS A 117 6.33 -23.47 -33.68
CA LYS A 117 6.60 -24.65 -34.53
C LYS A 117 5.78 -24.68 -35.82
N VAL A 118 4.60 -24.06 -35.80
CA VAL A 118 3.65 -24.06 -36.94
C VAL A 118 3.90 -22.91 -37.92
N LEU A 119 4.79 -21.97 -37.59
CA LEU A 119 5.06 -20.80 -38.40
C LEU A 119 6.08 -21.15 -39.53
N PRO A 120 5.71 -20.98 -40.81
CA PRO A 120 6.61 -21.28 -41.94
C PRO A 120 7.74 -20.25 -42.06
N THR A 121 7.50 -19.01 -41.65
CA THR A 121 8.46 -17.89 -41.70
C THR A 121 8.29 -17.04 -40.43
N ASN A 122 9.26 -16.18 -40.14
CA ASN A 122 9.16 -15.24 -39.04
C ASN A 122 8.19 -14.10 -39.39
N PRO A 123 6.98 -14.03 -38.76
CA PRO A 123 6.00 -12.99 -39.06
C PRO A 123 6.21 -11.71 -38.24
N PHE A 124 7.20 -11.70 -37.33
CA PHE A 124 7.39 -10.57 -36.42
C PHE A 124 8.15 -9.43 -37.13
N PRO A 125 7.66 -8.18 -36.99
CA PRO A 125 8.40 -7.00 -37.42
C PRO A 125 9.53 -6.66 -36.42
N ASP A 126 10.46 -5.83 -36.86
CA ASP A 126 11.32 -5.10 -35.94
C ASP A 126 10.45 -4.18 -35.11
N ALA A 127 10.80 -3.99 -33.83
CA ALA A 127 10.01 -3.23 -32.90
C ALA A 127 10.88 -2.42 -31.93
N LEU A 128 10.29 -1.38 -31.39
CA LEU A 128 10.89 -0.54 -30.35
C LEU A 128 10.07 -0.65 -29.07
N LYS A 129 10.69 -1.09 -27.99
CA LYS A 129 10.08 -1.08 -26.66
C LYS A 129 10.46 0.21 -25.94
N ILE A 130 9.46 0.94 -25.50
CA ILE A 130 9.60 2.21 -24.83
C ILE A 130 9.14 2.02 -23.39
N TYR A 131 10.04 2.29 -22.45
CA TYR A 131 9.79 2.21 -21.04
C TYR A 131 9.56 3.62 -20.48
N PRO A 132 8.33 4.00 -20.16
CA PRO A 132 8.06 5.29 -19.53
C PRO A 132 8.71 5.42 -18.14
N THR A 133 9.01 6.64 -17.72
CA THR A 133 9.51 6.92 -16.35
C THR A 133 8.46 6.57 -15.30
N ARG A 134 7.18 6.74 -15.65
CA ARG A 134 6.03 6.34 -14.81
C ARG A 134 5.06 5.55 -15.68
N GLY A 135 4.62 4.38 -15.20
CA GLY A 135 3.67 3.52 -15.92
C GLY A 135 2.34 4.19 -16.25
N GLU A 136 1.94 5.19 -15.47
CA GLU A 136 0.73 6.00 -15.69
C GLU A 136 0.79 6.82 -16.99
N LEU A 137 1.99 7.14 -17.47
CA LEU A 137 2.21 7.87 -18.72
C LEU A 137 2.07 6.98 -19.97
N THR A 138 2.04 5.66 -19.80
CA THR A 138 1.98 4.70 -20.92
C THR A 138 0.82 4.97 -21.89
N PRO A 139 -0.43 5.17 -21.44
CA PRO A 139 -1.53 5.47 -22.36
C PRO A 139 -1.38 6.79 -23.07
N THR A 140 -0.90 7.82 -22.37
CA THR A 140 -0.72 9.18 -22.95
C THR A 140 0.38 9.16 -24.02
N ILE A 141 1.54 8.58 -23.68
CA ILE A 141 2.66 8.44 -24.63
C ILE A 141 2.21 7.59 -25.83
N GLY A 142 1.52 6.48 -25.60
CA GLY A 142 1.04 5.63 -26.68
C GLY A 142 0.07 6.34 -27.63
N GLN A 143 -0.87 7.14 -27.10
CA GLN A 143 -1.79 7.94 -27.91
C GLN A 143 -1.06 9.04 -28.70
N GLU A 144 -0.14 9.76 -28.06
CA GLU A 144 0.66 10.80 -28.72
C GLU A 144 1.52 10.23 -29.85
N LEU A 145 2.17 9.08 -29.62
CA LEU A 145 2.98 8.41 -30.62
C LEU A 145 2.14 7.90 -31.80
N ARG A 146 0.93 7.40 -31.52
CA ARG A 146 -0.01 6.97 -32.55
C ARG A 146 -0.49 8.15 -33.40
N ALA A 147 -0.77 9.30 -32.75
CA ALA A 147 -1.22 10.53 -33.42
C ALA A 147 -0.09 11.21 -34.20
N ALA A 148 1.14 11.15 -33.71
CA ALA A 148 2.28 11.83 -34.33
C ALA A 148 2.65 11.27 -35.71
N GLY A 149 2.38 9.98 -35.97
CA GLY A 149 2.75 9.31 -37.21
C GLY A 149 4.26 9.35 -37.47
N PHE A 150 4.90 8.23 -37.56
CA PHE A 150 6.34 8.15 -37.86
C PHE A 150 6.56 7.46 -39.20
N ALA A 151 7.55 7.95 -39.97
CA ALA A 151 7.96 7.28 -41.21
C ALA A 151 8.45 5.85 -40.86
N GLY A 152 7.95 4.85 -41.58
CA GLY A 152 8.29 3.45 -41.37
C GLY A 152 7.54 2.80 -40.17
N VAL A 153 6.49 3.44 -39.62
CA VAL A 153 5.60 2.88 -38.63
C VAL A 153 4.18 2.81 -39.19
N PRO A 154 3.49 1.66 -39.14
CA PRO A 154 2.11 1.57 -39.61
C PRO A 154 1.19 2.51 -38.86
N PRO A 155 0.16 3.08 -39.49
CA PRO A 155 -0.80 3.94 -38.79
C PRO A 155 -1.71 3.12 -37.86
N GLY A 156 -2.15 3.75 -36.75
CA GLY A 156 -3.13 3.15 -35.86
C GLY A 156 -2.59 2.11 -34.88
N GLU A 157 -3.37 1.07 -34.65
CA GLU A 157 -3.07 0.02 -33.66
C GLU A 157 -1.98 -0.93 -34.11
N ASP A 158 -1.81 -1.12 -35.41
CA ASP A 158 -0.79 -1.98 -35.98
C ASP A 158 0.63 -1.43 -35.76
N GLY A 159 0.77 -0.10 -35.69
CA GLY A 159 2.05 0.56 -35.48
C GLY A 159 2.42 0.80 -34.03
N VAL A 160 1.46 1.20 -33.19
CA VAL A 160 1.73 1.56 -31.78
C VAL A 160 0.75 0.88 -30.85
N THR A 161 1.28 0.01 -29.99
CA THR A 161 0.49 -0.72 -28.99
C THR A 161 1.03 -0.48 -27.59
N TRP A 162 0.16 -0.42 -26.59
CA TRP A 162 0.53 -0.22 -25.19
C TRP A 162 -0.35 -0.98 -24.20
N GLY A 163 -0.88 -2.12 -24.50
CA GLY A 163 -1.72 -2.89 -23.59
C GLY A 163 -2.89 -2.09 -23.02
N GLY A 164 -3.51 -1.22 -23.82
CA GLY A 164 -4.37 -0.12 -23.38
C GLY A 164 -5.55 -0.51 -22.50
N GLU A 165 -6.22 -1.62 -22.77
CA GLU A 165 -7.32 -2.11 -21.92
C GLU A 165 -6.82 -2.73 -20.61
N LEU A 166 -5.76 -3.53 -20.66
CA LEU A 166 -5.15 -4.13 -19.47
C LEU A 166 -4.60 -3.04 -18.55
N THR A 167 -3.92 -2.04 -19.11
CA THR A 167 -3.39 -0.90 -18.35
C THR A 167 -4.51 -0.12 -17.66
N LYS A 168 -5.58 0.22 -18.37
CA LYS A 168 -6.75 0.92 -17.79
C LYS A 168 -7.39 0.10 -16.69
N ARG A 169 -7.55 -1.20 -16.88
CA ARG A 169 -8.16 -2.10 -15.89
C ARG A 169 -7.28 -2.21 -14.63
N VAL A 170 -5.96 -2.38 -14.79
CA VAL A 170 -5.01 -2.42 -13.66
C VAL A 170 -5.06 -1.11 -12.88
N LEU A 171 -4.96 0.04 -13.55
CA LEU A 171 -4.99 1.35 -12.90
C LEU A 171 -6.33 1.62 -12.18
N HIS A 172 -7.45 1.15 -12.74
CA HIS A 172 -8.76 1.29 -12.12
C HIS A 172 -8.87 0.43 -10.84
N VAL A 173 -8.49 -0.85 -10.94
CA VAL A 173 -8.52 -1.77 -9.79
C VAL A 173 -7.64 -1.27 -8.65
N THR A 174 -6.43 -0.79 -8.95
CA THR A 174 -5.53 -0.23 -7.93
C THR A 174 -6.15 0.97 -7.21
N ARG A 175 -6.77 1.91 -7.96
CA ARG A 175 -7.41 3.08 -7.35
C ARG A 175 -8.59 2.70 -6.46
N VAL A 176 -9.39 1.72 -6.87
CA VAL A 176 -10.51 1.20 -6.07
C VAL A 176 -9.99 0.53 -4.79
N LEU A 177 -8.93 -0.29 -4.90
CA LEU A 177 -8.29 -0.92 -3.74
C LEU A 177 -7.71 0.10 -2.77
N GLU A 178 -6.99 1.12 -3.27
CA GLU A 178 -6.47 2.20 -2.43
C GLU A 178 -7.60 2.91 -1.66
N GLY A 179 -8.69 3.27 -2.35
CA GLY A 179 -9.86 3.88 -1.72
C GLY A 179 -10.47 2.99 -0.63
N PHE A 180 -10.61 1.70 -0.90
CA PHE A 180 -11.10 0.73 0.08
C PHE A 180 -10.20 0.64 1.31
N PHE A 181 -8.87 0.52 1.14
CA PHE A 181 -7.94 0.42 2.26
C PHE A 181 -7.93 1.69 3.11
N VAL A 182 -7.95 2.87 2.48
CA VAL A 182 -8.02 4.15 3.21
C VAL A 182 -9.32 4.24 4.01
N ALA A 183 -10.47 3.92 3.40
CA ALA A 183 -11.75 3.95 4.09
C ALA A 183 -11.80 2.97 5.28
N ALA A 184 -11.30 1.74 5.08
CA ALA A 184 -11.21 0.73 6.13
C ALA A 184 -10.28 1.17 7.27
N ALA A 185 -9.12 1.76 6.97
CA ALA A 185 -8.20 2.28 7.98
C ALA A 185 -8.85 3.40 8.82
N VAL A 186 -9.52 4.35 8.17
CA VAL A 186 -10.24 5.44 8.87
C VAL A 186 -11.33 4.86 9.78
N LEU A 187 -12.11 3.91 9.29
CA LEU A 187 -13.17 3.25 10.08
C LEU A 187 -12.59 2.54 11.31
N LEU A 188 -11.50 1.80 11.15
CA LEU A 188 -10.81 1.12 12.26
C LEU A 188 -10.25 2.11 13.28
N ILE A 189 -9.68 3.23 12.86
CA ILE A 189 -9.19 4.31 13.73
C ILE A 189 -10.34 4.89 14.55
N VAL A 190 -11.45 5.21 13.90
CA VAL A 190 -12.64 5.75 14.58
C VAL A 190 -13.20 4.73 15.57
N ALA A 191 -13.38 3.48 15.17
CA ALA A 191 -13.87 2.41 16.03
C ALA A 191 -12.97 2.21 17.26
N SER A 192 -11.65 2.13 17.07
CA SER A 192 -10.68 1.99 18.16
C SER A 192 -10.74 3.18 19.12
N THR A 193 -10.84 4.41 18.59
CA THR A 193 -10.97 5.62 19.42
C THR A 193 -12.25 5.59 20.28
N LEU A 194 -13.38 5.18 19.69
CA LEU A 194 -14.65 5.06 20.40
C LEU A 194 -14.60 3.97 21.49
N LEU A 195 -13.93 2.86 21.22
CA LEU A 195 -13.74 1.78 22.21
C LEU A 195 -12.91 2.24 23.40
N ILE A 196 -11.77 2.92 23.15
CA ILE A 196 -10.95 3.51 24.21
C ILE A 196 -11.77 4.54 25.01
N ALA A 197 -12.48 5.41 24.31
CA ALA A 197 -13.33 6.42 24.93
C ALA A 197 -14.41 5.80 25.84
N ASN A 198 -15.06 4.74 25.38
CA ASN A 198 -16.07 4.03 26.18
C ASN A 198 -15.47 3.35 27.42
N THR A 199 -14.28 2.76 27.29
CA THR A 199 -13.57 2.14 28.43
C THR A 199 -13.21 3.17 29.50
N ILE A 200 -12.66 4.32 29.08
CA ILE A 200 -12.31 5.41 29.99
C ILE A 200 -13.57 5.97 30.67
N ARG A 201 -14.68 6.09 29.93
CA ARG A 201 -15.95 6.49 30.49
C ARG A 201 -16.40 5.55 31.60
N LEU A 202 -16.31 4.24 31.39
CA LEU A 202 -16.65 3.23 32.42
C LEU A 202 -15.71 3.31 33.61
N SER A 203 -14.41 3.52 33.40
CA SER A 203 -13.41 3.71 34.45
C SER A 203 -13.71 4.95 35.31
N ILE A 204 -14.02 6.09 34.68
CA ILE A 204 -14.44 7.33 35.39
C ILE A 204 -15.72 7.09 36.19
N PHE A 205 -16.70 6.40 35.63
CA PHE A 205 -17.97 6.14 36.30
C PHE A 205 -17.79 5.22 37.51
N ALA A 206 -16.95 4.19 37.41
CA ALA A 206 -16.65 3.29 38.54
C ALA A 206 -15.99 4.01 39.72
N ARG A 207 -15.23 5.10 39.47
CA ARG A 207 -14.50 5.87 40.50
C ARG A 207 -15.08 7.25 40.77
N ARG A 208 -16.32 7.50 40.39
CA ARG A 208 -16.93 8.84 40.49
C ARG A 208 -16.89 9.40 41.93
N ARG A 209 -17.12 8.55 42.98
CA ARG A 209 -17.08 8.97 44.38
C ARG A 209 -15.68 9.41 44.82
N GLU A 210 -14.64 8.72 44.40
CA GLU A 210 -13.26 9.08 44.67
C GLU A 210 -12.90 10.43 44.03
N ILE A 211 -13.38 10.66 42.79
CA ILE A 211 -13.18 11.91 42.04
C ILE A 211 -13.90 13.08 42.75
N GLU A 212 -15.10 12.86 43.22
CA GLU A 212 -15.87 13.86 43.99
C GLU A 212 -15.13 14.27 45.27
N VAL A 213 -14.63 13.31 46.04
CA VAL A 213 -13.83 13.58 47.26
C VAL A 213 -12.55 14.33 46.91
N MET A 214 -11.82 13.93 45.88
CA MET A 214 -10.60 14.64 45.44
C MET A 214 -10.89 16.11 45.06
N LYS A 215 -12.01 16.38 44.37
CA LYS A 215 -12.43 17.75 44.04
C LYS A 215 -12.80 18.57 45.26
N LEU A 216 -13.47 17.96 46.24
CA LEU A 216 -13.84 18.64 47.50
C LEU A 216 -12.59 19.05 48.29
N VAL A 217 -11.53 18.30 48.26
CA VAL A 217 -10.23 18.61 48.90
C VAL A 217 -9.38 19.60 48.07
N GLY A 218 -9.87 20.05 46.90
CA GLY A 218 -9.20 21.05 46.07
C GLY A 218 -8.23 20.49 45.03
N ALA A 219 -8.34 19.23 44.63
CA ALA A 219 -7.51 18.67 43.61
C ALA A 219 -7.72 19.38 42.24
N THR A 220 -6.63 19.70 41.56
CA THR A 220 -6.67 20.33 40.24
C THR A 220 -7.25 19.38 39.18
N ASN A 221 -7.89 19.92 38.15
CA ASN A 221 -8.45 19.13 37.05
C ASN A 221 -7.40 18.26 36.36
N TRP A 222 -6.15 18.72 36.29
CA TRP A 222 -5.04 17.95 35.69
C TRP A 222 -4.65 16.73 36.54
N PHE A 223 -4.69 16.89 37.87
CA PHE A 223 -4.40 15.80 38.79
C PHE A 223 -5.44 14.67 38.70
N VAL A 224 -6.72 15.03 38.52
CA VAL A 224 -7.82 14.08 38.34
C VAL A 224 -7.78 13.43 36.95
N ARG A 225 -7.35 14.17 35.90
CA ARG A 225 -7.33 13.69 34.50
C ARG A 225 -6.11 12.82 34.18
N GLY A 226 -4.99 13.05 34.86
CA GLY A 226 -3.71 12.39 34.58
C GLY A 226 -3.78 10.86 34.55
N PRO A 227 -4.31 10.20 35.56
CA PRO A 227 -4.44 8.75 35.64
C PRO A 227 -5.20 8.15 34.43
N PHE A 228 -6.33 8.76 34.06
CA PHE A 228 -7.15 8.29 32.92
C PHE A 228 -6.50 8.52 31.57
N MET A 229 -5.71 9.60 31.43
CA MET A 229 -4.90 9.81 30.20
C MET A 229 -3.81 8.74 30.09
N LEU A 230 -3.15 8.41 31.21
CA LEU A 230 -2.16 7.34 31.24
C LEU A 230 -2.79 5.97 30.96
N GLU A 231 -3.98 5.68 31.51
CA GLU A 231 -4.72 4.46 31.25
C GLU A 231 -5.01 4.30 29.74
N GLY A 232 -5.48 5.36 29.06
CA GLY A 232 -5.70 5.35 27.63
C GLY A 232 -4.42 5.14 26.82
N LEU A 233 -3.32 5.81 27.19
CA LEU A 233 -2.02 5.64 26.55
C LEU A 233 -1.48 4.22 26.73
N LEU A 234 -1.60 3.66 27.95
CA LEU A 234 -1.17 2.29 28.22
C LEU A 234 -2.00 1.25 27.45
N CYS A 235 -3.31 1.44 27.36
CA CYS A 235 -4.17 0.58 26.54
C CYS A 235 -3.81 0.67 25.05
N GLY A 236 -3.57 1.87 24.53
CA GLY A 236 -3.14 2.07 23.15
C GLY A 236 -1.79 1.43 22.85
N LEU A 237 -0.83 1.60 23.77
CA LEU A 237 0.51 1.01 23.64
C LEU A 237 0.46 -0.52 23.76
N ALA A 238 -0.26 -1.06 24.73
CA ALA A 238 -0.40 -2.50 24.90
C ALA A 238 -1.07 -3.15 23.69
N GLY A 239 -2.12 -2.49 23.14
CA GLY A 239 -2.74 -2.94 21.89
C GLY A 239 -1.79 -2.94 20.71
N ALA A 240 -0.99 -1.87 20.54
CA ALA A 240 0.00 -1.78 19.46
C ALA A 240 1.10 -2.84 19.60
N VAL A 241 1.66 -3.04 20.79
CA VAL A 241 2.69 -4.04 21.06
C VAL A 241 2.15 -5.46 20.83
N GLY A 242 0.94 -5.74 21.32
CA GLY A 242 0.28 -7.03 21.07
C GLY A 242 -0.01 -7.28 19.59
N ALA A 243 -0.44 -6.25 18.86
CA ALA A 243 -0.66 -6.32 17.41
C ALA A 243 0.64 -6.60 16.65
N ILE A 244 1.74 -5.91 17.00
CA ILE A 244 3.06 -6.15 16.41
C ILE A 244 3.50 -7.60 16.66
N PHE A 245 3.32 -8.10 17.88
CA PHE A 245 3.66 -9.48 18.22
C PHE A 245 2.86 -10.49 17.38
N LEU A 246 1.55 -10.29 17.21
CA LEU A 246 0.72 -11.12 16.34
C LEU A 246 1.12 -11.03 14.86
N LEU A 247 1.53 -9.85 14.39
CA LEU A 247 2.03 -9.67 13.02
C LEU A 247 3.37 -10.38 12.80
N ILE A 248 4.26 -10.40 13.81
CA ILE A 248 5.51 -11.17 13.75
C ILE A 248 5.20 -12.66 13.65
N LEU A 249 4.33 -13.18 14.52
CA LEU A 249 3.89 -14.58 14.47
C LEU A 249 3.29 -14.92 13.11
N GLY A 250 2.44 -14.04 12.58
CA GLY A 250 1.85 -14.21 11.26
C GLY A 250 2.91 -14.28 10.14
N LYS A 251 3.90 -13.40 10.21
CA LYS A 251 5.01 -13.37 9.26
C LYS A 251 5.88 -14.62 9.33
N GLU A 252 6.24 -15.08 10.52
CA GLU A 252 7.16 -16.21 10.71
C GLU A 252 6.48 -17.57 10.51
N VAL A 253 5.16 -17.69 10.79
CA VAL A 253 4.44 -18.97 10.73
C VAL A 253 3.60 -19.10 9.47
N ILE A 254 2.81 -18.08 9.13
CA ILE A 254 1.81 -18.16 8.05
C ILE A 254 2.47 -17.91 6.68
N LEU A 255 3.35 -16.94 6.58
CA LEU A 255 3.95 -16.53 5.30
C LEU A 255 4.78 -17.68 4.68
N PRO A 256 5.69 -18.37 5.39
CA PRO A 256 6.44 -19.48 4.82
C PRO A 256 5.55 -20.64 4.37
N THR A 257 4.48 -20.92 5.12
CA THR A 257 3.55 -22.01 4.80
C THR A 257 2.76 -21.71 3.51
N LEU A 258 2.39 -20.46 3.28
CA LEU A 258 1.70 -20.02 2.06
C LEU A 258 2.64 -19.89 0.86
N LEU A 259 3.86 -19.39 1.06
CA LEU A 259 4.83 -19.17 -0.02
C LEU A 259 5.50 -20.47 -0.49
N ASN A 260 5.63 -21.48 0.36
CA ASN A 260 6.11 -22.82 -0.03
C ASN A 260 5.03 -23.66 -0.75
N GLY A 261 3.82 -23.11 -0.93
CA GLY A 261 2.72 -23.70 -1.69
C GLY A 261 2.79 -23.36 -3.20
N PRO A 262 1.75 -23.74 -3.97
CA PRO A 262 1.68 -23.56 -5.42
C PRO A 262 1.68 -22.09 -5.91
N LEU A 263 1.67 -21.13 -5.01
CA LEU A 263 1.78 -19.68 -5.28
C LEU A 263 3.23 -19.16 -5.34
N HIS A 264 4.18 -20.03 -5.71
CA HIS A 264 5.58 -19.64 -5.93
C HIS A 264 5.66 -18.58 -7.02
N SER A 265 5.56 -17.33 -6.64
CA SER A 265 5.86 -16.19 -7.49
C SER A 265 7.24 -15.68 -7.08
N ASN A 266 8.22 -15.82 -7.95
CA ASN A 266 9.56 -15.21 -7.87
C ASN A 266 9.47 -13.68 -7.98
N SER A 267 8.55 -13.06 -7.28
CA SER A 267 8.41 -11.61 -7.28
C SER A 267 9.18 -11.04 -6.09
N ASP A 268 10.26 -10.33 -6.38
CA ASP A 268 10.98 -9.43 -5.45
C ASP A 268 10.08 -8.25 -5.00
N VAL A 269 8.85 -8.55 -4.56
CA VAL A 269 7.93 -7.54 -4.07
C VAL A 269 8.32 -7.20 -2.64
N LYS A 270 9.02 -6.11 -2.47
CA LYS A 270 9.37 -5.56 -1.16
C LYS A 270 8.13 -4.90 -0.56
N SER A 271 7.54 -5.50 0.47
CA SER A 271 6.63 -4.80 1.37
C SER A 271 7.38 -3.70 2.14
N LEU A 272 6.65 -2.76 2.71
CA LEU A 272 7.24 -1.78 3.65
C LEU A 272 8.09 -2.53 4.68
N ALA A 273 9.26 -1.97 5.03
CA ALA A 273 10.10 -2.57 6.06
C ALA A 273 9.25 -2.77 7.33
N PHE A 274 9.22 -3.98 7.86
CA PHE A 274 8.37 -4.35 9.01
C PHE A 274 8.55 -3.37 10.18
N GLU A 275 9.78 -2.87 10.36
CA GLU A 275 10.15 -1.88 11.36
C GLU A 275 9.36 -0.57 11.22
N LEU A 276 9.14 -0.11 9.99
CA LEU A 276 8.36 1.10 9.70
C LEU A 276 6.88 0.90 10.00
N ASN A 277 6.33 -0.28 9.70
CA ASN A 277 4.97 -0.64 10.05
C ASN A 277 4.79 -0.72 11.59
N ALA A 278 5.73 -1.34 12.29
CA ALA A 278 5.72 -1.42 13.75
C ALA A 278 5.78 -0.01 14.39
N LEU A 279 6.66 0.87 13.87
CA LEU A 279 6.75 2.25 14.35
C LEU A 279 5.44 3.03 14.11
N ALA A 280 4.84 2.85 12.93
CA ALA A 280 3.55 3.46 12.61
C ALA A 280 2.44 2.99 13.57
N LEU A 281 2.38 1.69 13.88
CA LEU A 281 1.42 1.13 14.82
C LEU A 281 1.60 1.69 16.24
N ILE A 282 2.84 1.80 16.72
CA ILE A 282 3.12 2.43 18.03
C ILE A 282 2.67 3.89 18.02
N GLY A 283 3.00 4.64 16.99
CA GLY A 283 2.59 6.04 16.84
C GLY A 283 1.06 6.20 16.83
N VAL A 284 0.38 5.40 16.02
CA VAL A 284 -1.09 5.40 15.93
C VAL A 284 -1.70 4.97 17.26
N GLY A 285 -1.18 3.91 17.93
CA GLY A 285 -1.66 3.44 19.23
C GLY A 285 -1.58 4.51 20.30
N LEU A 286 -0.46 5.24 20.38
CA LEU A 286 -0.29 6.36 21.30
C LEU A 286 -1.24 7.51 20.98
N LEU A 287 -1.39 7.87 19.72
CA LEU A 287 -2.32 8.91 19.26
C LEU A 287 -3.78 8.56 19.61
N LEU A 288 -4.20 7.33 19.36
CA LEU A 288 -5.54 6.84 19.69
C LEU A 288 -5.78 6.83 21.19
N GLY A 289 -4.80 6.38 21.97
CA GLY A 289 -4.86 6.41 23.43
C GLY A 289 -5.00 7.83 23.98
N ALA A 290 -4.21 8.77 23.45
CA ALA A 290 -4.27 10.19 23.82
C ALA A 290 -5.58 10.86 23.37
N ALA A 291 -6.02 10.62 22.13
CA ALA A 291 -7.22 11.20 21.57
C ALA A 291 -8.48 10.67 22.27
N GLY A 292 -8.61 9.35 22.42
CA GLY A 292 -9.74 8.69 23.09
C GLY A 292 -9.90 9.14 24.54
N SER A 293 -8.78 9.21 25.30
CA SER A 293 -8.78 9.71 26.67
C SER A 293 -9.10 11.20 26.72
N GLY A 294 -8.48 12.02 25.87
CA GLY A 294 -8.66 13.47 25.86
C GLY A 294 -10.08 13.90 25.54
N VAL A 295 -10.72 13.30 24.54
CA VAL A 295 -12.11 13.59 24.16
C VAL A 295 -13.08 13.21 25.29
N THR A 296 -12.91 12.01 25.85
CA THR A 296 -13.79 11.51 26.92
C THR A 296 -13.70 12.36 28.16
N ILE A 297 -12.48 12.69 28.58
CA ILE A 297 -12.25 13.48 29.78
C ILE A 297 -12.84 14.90 29.67
N ARG A 298 -12.67 15.55 28.51
CA ARG A 298 -13.25 16.89 28.25
C ARG A 298 -14.77 16.87 28.35
N ARG A 299 -15.44 15.82 27.89
CA ARG A 299 -16.90 15.74 27.83
C ARG A 299 -17.52 15.34 29.17
N PHE A 300 -16.85 14.52 29.97
CA PHE A 300 -17.42 13.95 31.20
C PHE A 300 -16.91 14.57 32.52
N LEU A 301 -15.82 15.32 32.50
CA LEU A 301 -15.30 16.07 33.65
C LEU A 301 -15.62 17.58 33.59
N GLN A 302 -16.49 18.01 32.67
CA GLN A 302 -17.11 19.35 32.73
C GLN A 302 -18.26 19.32 33.75
N VAL A 303 -17.93 19.27 35.03
CA VAL A 303 -18.80 19.63 36.15
C VAL A 303 -18.06 20.63 36.99
#